data_d22ba8a3c3254fd1f5f08235015d88ef
#
_entry.id   d22ba8a3c3254fd1f5f08235015d88ef
#
_cell.length_a   1.000
_cell.length_b   1.000
_cell.length_c   1.000
_cell.angle_alpha   90.00
_cell.angle_beta   90.00
_cell.angle_gamma   90.00
#
_symmetry.space_group_name_H-M   'P 1'
#
loop_
_entity.id
_entity.type
_entity.pdbx_description
1 polymer ?
#
loop_
_entity_poly.entity_id
_entity_poly.type
_entity_poly.pdbx_seq_one_letter_code
_entity_poly.pdbx_strand_id
1 'polypeptide(L)'
;MHIILSPAKTMAGTSKIKAPAGTTPRFNREAIEIALHMAQYPAEELGRILKLSPKLMLESYRRFQNFHSTEEEPLQALLAYTGVVFKNINPKDFTEADFRFAQDHLRLISICYGLLRPLDLIKPYRMEYDVKLPELGEGNMYAVSYTHLRAHETAANL
;
A
#
# COMPACT_ATOMS: atom_id res chain seq x y z
N MET A 1 -2.62 22.51 -5.84
CA MET A 1 -3.15 21.47 -6.73
C MET A 1 -2.61 20.13 -6.25
N HIS A 2 -3.47 19.12 -6.13
CA HIS A 2 -3.04 17.76 -5.80
C HIS A 2 -3.24 16.82 -6.99
N ILE A 3 -2.31 15.91 -7.19
CA ILE A 3 -2.37 14.84 -8.19
C ILE A 3 -2.59 13.54 -7.45
N ILE A 4 -3.59 12.77 -7.85
CA ILE A 4 -3.91 11.47 -7.25
C ILE A 4 -3.57 10.37 -8.24
N LEU A 5 -2.78 9.39 -7.80
CA LEU A 5 -2.39 8.22 -8.58
C LEU A 5 -3.04 6.95 -8.03
N SER A 6 -3.51 6.12 -8.94
CA SER A 6 -3.94 4.78 -8.62
C SER A 6 -2.76 3.89 -8.21
N PRO A 7 -2.98 2.88 -7.36
CA PRO A 7 -1.93 1.95 -6.95
C PRO A 7 -1.45 1.08 -8.12
N ALA A 8 -0.24 0.54 -7.99
CA ALA A 8 0.22 -0.54 -8.85
C ALA A 8 -0.03 -1.90 -8.19
N LYS A 9 -0.28 -2.93 -8.99
CA LYS A 9 -0.43 -4.32 -8.50
C LYS A 9 0.88 -4.91 -7.98
N THR A 10 2.01 -4.37 -8.45
CA THR A 10 3.34 -4.86 -8.09
C THR A 10 4.07 -3.86 -7.22
N MET A 11 4.81 -4.39 -6.26
CA MET A 11 5.58 -3.61 -5.30
C MET A 11 6.97 -4.22 -5.11
N ALA A 12 7.96 -3.35 -4.90
CA ALA A 12 9.31 -3.70 -4.49
C ALA A 12 9.44 -3.59 -2.97
N GLY A 13 10.25 -4.46 -2.37
CA GLY A 13 10.62 -4.37 -0.96
C GLY A 13 11.86 -3.52 -0.69
N THR A 14 12.67 -3.26 -1.74
CA THR A 14 13.91 -2.49 -1.63
C THR A 14 14.10 -1.58 -2.84
N SER A 15 14.87 -0.52 -2.66
CA SER A 15 15.28 0.38 -3.74
C SER A 15 16.73 0.82 -3.58
N LYS A 16 17.41 1.04 -4.70
CA LYS A 16 18.75 1.67 -4.74
C LYS A 16 18.67 3.20 -4.86
N ILE A 17 17.48 3.74 -5.05
CA ILE A 17 17.25 5.18 -5.18
C ILE A 17 17.38 5.82 -3.81
N LYS A 18 18.23 6.84 -3.70
CA LYS A 18 18.35 7.64 -2.49
C LYS A 18 17.17 8.61 -2.41
N ALA A 19 16.39 8.50 -1.35
CA ALA A 19 15.28 9.40 -1.07
C ALA A 19 15.47 10.03 0.31
N PRO A 20 14.80 11.16 0.59
CA PRO A 20 14.75 11.73 1.92
C PRO A 20 14.18 10.76 2.97
N ALA A 21 14.36 11.10 4.24
CA ALA A 21 13.79 10.32 5.34
C ALA A 21 12.28 10.12 5.14
N GLY A 22 11.83 8.89 5.40
CA GLY A 22 10.43 8.53 5.26
C GLY A 22 9.54 9.12 6.34
N THR A 23 8.25 9.18 6.03
CA THR A 23 7.20 9.63 6.95
C THR A 23 6.28 8.46 7.32
N THR A 24 5.57 8.57 8.43
CA THR A 24 4.59 7.55 8.84
C THR A 24 3.29 7.73 8.04
N PRO A 25 2.74 6.67 7.44
CA PRO A 25 1.43 6.73 6.80
C PRO A 25 0.35 7.15 7.79
N ARG A 26 -0.61 7.94 7.32
CA ARG A 26 -1.72 8.40 8.16
C ARG A 26 -2.56 7.24 8.72
N PHE A 27 -2.80 6.22 7.91
CA PHE A 27 -3.62 5.05 8.25
C PHE A 27 -2.77 3.81 8.50
N ASN A 28 -1.59 4.00 9.13
CA ASN A 28 -0.66 2.89 9.38
C ASN A 28 -1.26 1.82 10.31
N ARG A 29 -2.04 2.22 11.29
CA ARG A 29 -2.70 1.30 12.22
C ARG A 29 -3.72 0.43 11.47
N GLU A 30 -4.56 1.05 10.67
CA GLU A 30 -5.57 0.36 9.86
C GLU A 30 -4.93 -0.59 8.85
N ALA A 31 -3.81 -0.21 8.26
CA ALA A 31 -3.05 -1.08 7.38
C ALA A 31 -2.52 -2.33 8.10
N ILE A 32 -2.04 -2.18 9.32
CA ILE A 32 -1.59 -3.30 10.16
C ILE A 32 -2.79 -4.21 10.51
N GLU A 33 -3.93 -3.65 10.88
CA GLU A 33 -5.14 -4.42 11.19
C GLU A 33 -5.61 -5.25 9.97
N ILE A 34 -5.63 -4.65 8.78
CA ILE A 34 -5.94 -5.35 7.52
C ILE A 34 -4.93 -6.48 7.26
N ALA A 35 -3.64 -6.20 7.40
CA ALA A 35 -2.61 -7.19 7.15
C ALA A 35 -2.65 -8.36 8.15
N LEU A 36 -2.91 -8.09 9.43
CA LEU A 36 -3.09 -9.11 10.45
C LEU A 36 -4.33 -9.98 10.17
N HIS A 37 -5.40 -9.38 9.69
CA HIS A 37 -6.57 -10.13 9.27
C HIS A 37 -6.25 -11.06 8.09
N MET A 38 -5.56 -10.55 7.06
CA MET A 38 -5.13 -11.34 5.91
C MET A 38 -4.15 -12.45 6.29
N ALA A 39 -3.33 -12.24 7.31
CA ALA A 39 -2.38 -13.24 7.83
C ALA A 39 -3.04 -14.44 8.52
N GLN A 40 -4.33 -14.35 8.86
CA GLN A 40 -5.07 -15.45 9.49
C GLN A 40 -5.46 -16.55 8.49
N TYR A 41 -5.51 -16.23 7.19
CA TYR A 41 -5.86 -17.22 6.17
C TYR A 41 -4.69 -18.17 5.90
N PRO A 42 -4.95 -19.49 5.77
CA PRO A 42 -3.97 -20.42 5.20
C PRO A 42 -3.56 -19.99 3.78
N ALA A 43 -2.35 -20.36 3.37
CA ALA A 43 -1.80 -19.90 2.09
C ALA A 43 -2.69 -20.20 0.88
N GLU A 44 -3.27 -21.40 0.83
CA GLU A 44 -4.16 -21.84 -0.27
C GLU A 44 -5.46 -21.04 -0.32
N GLU A 45 -6.01 -20.71 0.85
CA GLU A 45 -7.23 -19.92 0.95
C GLU A 45 -6.96 -18.47 0.58
N LEU A 46 -5.86 -17.90 1.07
CA LEU A 46 -5.38 -16.57 0.69
C LEU A 46 -5.17 -16.48 -0.84
N GLY A 47 -4.57 -17.51 -1.42
CA GLY A 47 -4.38 -17.59 -2.88
C GLY A 47 -5.69 -17.59 -3.66
N ARG A 48 -6.73 -18.27 -3.17
CA ARG A 48 -8.07 -18.26 -3.76
C ARG A 48 -8.75 -16.91 -3.64
N ILE A 49 -8.72 -16.31 -2.44
CA ILE A 49 -9.31 -14.99 -2.15
C ILE A 49 -8.68 -13.92 -3.05
N LEU A 50 -7.36 -13.92 -3.16
CA LEU A 50 -6.60 -12.94 -3.94
C LEU A 50 -6.45 -13.32 -5.43
N LYS A 51 -6.99 -14.46 -5.86
CA LYS A 51 -6.93 -14.98 -7.25
C LYS A 51 -5.50 -15.08 -7.78
N LEU A 52 -4.59 -15.63 -6.99
CA LEU A 52 -3.15 -15.66 -7.26
C LEU A 52 -2.68 -16.99 -7.82
N SER A 53 -1.63 -16.94 -8.66
CA SER A 53 -0.86 -18.13 -9.03
C SER A 53 -0.11 -18.69 -7.81
N PRO A 54 0.29 -19.98 -7.79
CA PRO A 54 0.99 -20.59 -6.65
C PRO A 54 2.22 -19.81 -6.17
N LYS A 55 3.00 -19.29 -7.11
CA LYS A 55 4.19 -18.49 -6.78
C LYS A 55 3.82 -17.18 -6.07
N LEU A 56 2.84 -16.46 -6.60
CA LEU A 56 2.37 -15.19 -6.03
C LEU A 56 1.62 -15.40 -4.71
N MET A 57 0.95 -16.53 -4.55
CA MET A 57 0.30 -16.93 -3.31
C MET A 57 1.31 -17.05 -2.16
N LEU A 58 2.39 -17.81 -2.35
CA LEU A 58 3.42 -17.98 -1.32
C LEU A 58 4.12 -16.66 -0.99
N GLU A 59 4.40 -15.83 -1.99
CA GLU A 59 4.96 -14.50 -1.78
C GLU A 59 4.02 -13.62 -0.96
N SER A 60 2.74 -13.57 -1.31
CA SER A 60 1.73 -12.76 -0.62
C SER A 60 1.50 -13.26 0.81
N TYR A 61 1.46 -14.58 1.01
CA TYR A 61 1.35 -15.17 2.33
C TYR A 61 2.51 -14.72 3.25
N ARG A 62 3.74 -14.83 2.77
CA ARG A 62 4.93 -14.39 3.53
C ARG A 62 4.88 -12.90 3.84
N ARG A 63 4.48 -12.07 2.87
CA ARG A 63 4.35 -10.62 3.07
C ARG A 63 3.37 -10.27 4.18
N PHE A 64 2.19 -10.91 4.21
CA PHE A 64 1.22 -10.68 5.29
C PHE A 64 1.69 -11.22 6.64
N GLN A 65 2.33 -12.40 6.68
CA GLN A 65 2.90 -12.94 7.92
C GLN A 65 3.96 -12.00 8.51
N ASN A 66 4.79 -11.39 7.67
CA ASN A 66 5.89 -10.51 8.09
C ASN A 66 5.50 -9.03 8.13
N PHE A 67 4.25 -8.68 7.87
CA PHE A 67 3.85 -7.28 7.73
C PHE A 67 4.12 -6.45 9.00
N HIS A 68 3.98 -7.03 10.17
CA HIS A 68 4.25 -6.40 11.46
C HIS A 68 5.67 -6.64 11.98
N SER A 69 6.46 -7.48 11.31
CA SER A 69 7.85 -7.77 11.69
C SER A 69 8.74 -6.53 11.54
N THR A 70 9.73 -6.40 12.40
CA THR A 70 10.78 -5.38 12.29
C THR A 70 11.95 -5.81 11.40
N GLU A 71 11.94 -7.05 10.90
CA GLU A 71 13.00 -7.59 10.07
C GLU A 71 13.02 -7.02 8.65
N GLU A 72 11.86 -6.65 8.11
CA GLU A 72 11.73 -6.05 6.81
C GLU A 72 11.58 -4.53 6.95
N GLU A 73 12.57 -3.80 6.48
CA GLU A 73 12.53 -2.34 6.45
C GLU A 73 11.44 -1.86 5.49
N PRO A 74 10.60 -0.92 5.92
CA PRO A 74 9.62 -0.31 5.04
C PRO A 74 10.30 0.60 4.02
N LEU A 75 9.66 0.79 2.87
CA LEU A 75 10.16 1.60 1.77
C LEU A 75 9.20 2.77 1.50
N GLN A 76 9.74 3.91 1.06
CA GLN A 76 8.91 5.05 0.66
C GLN A 76 7.91 4.64 -0.44
N ALA A 77 6.67 5.03 -0.32
CA ALA A 77 5.57 4.60 -1.18
C ALA A 77 5.85 4.84 -2.67
N LEU A 78 6.46 5.98 -3.02
CA LEU A 78 6.82 6.29 -4.40
C LEU A 78 7.86 5.30 -4.98
N LEU A 79 8.70 4.72 -4.14
CA LEU A 79 9.71 3.74 -4.53
C LEU A 79 9.20 2.30 -4.41
N ALA A 80 8.23 2.07 -3.53
CA ALA A 80 7.66 0.76 -3.30
C ALA A 80 6.74 0.31 -4.44
N TYR A 81 5.89 1.19 -4.95
CA TYR A 81 5.03 0.85 -6.09
C TYR A 81 5.83 0.77 -7.39
N THR A 82 5.64 -0.35 -8.11
CA THR A 82 6.29 -0.60 -9.39
C THR A 82 5.24 -0.87 -10.47
N GLY A 83 5.30 -0.20 -11.55
CA GLY A 83 4.34 -0.32 -12.65
C GLY A 83 4.61 0.76 -13.69
N VAL A 84 3.87 0.76 -14.77
CA VAL A 84 4.13 1.65 -15.90
C VAL A 84 4.13 3.13 -15.47
N VAL A 85 3.13 3.54 -14.68
CA VAL A 85 3.03 4.92 -14.18
C VAL A 85 4.25 5.30 -13.33
N PHE A 86 4.59 4.47 -12.35
CA PHE A 86 5.71 4.73 -11.43
C PHE A 86 7.08 4.70 -12.14
N LYS A 87 7.23 3.84 -13.14
CA LYS A 87 8.42 3.82 -14.00
C LYS A 87 8.56 5.11 -14.81
N ASN A 88 7.45 5.67 -15.29
CA ASN A 88 7.47 6.91 -16.07
C ASN A 88 7.64 8.16 -15.20
N ILE A 89 7.23 8.14 -13.93
CA ILE A 89 7.59 9.20 -12.97
C ILE A 89 9.09 9.26 -12.77
N ASN A 90 9.77 8.11 -12.85
CA ASN A 90 11.22 7.98 -12.83
C ASN A 90 11.90 8.66 -11.62
N PRO A 91 11.58 8.26 -10.38
CA PRO A 91 12.10 8.92 -9.18
C PRO A 91 13.63 8.80 -9.00
N LYS A 92 14.31 8.01 -9.84
CA LYS A 92 15.78 7.95 -9.83
C LYS A 92 16.43 9.28 -10.22
N ASP A 93 15.72 10.10 -10.98
CA ASP A 93 16.22 11.40 -11.45
C ASP A 93 15.79 12.56 -10.53
N PHE A 94 15.05 12.25 -9.45
CA PHE A 94 14.58 13.24 -8.50
C PHE A 94 15.71 13.75 -7.61
N THR A 95 15.77 15.07 -7.48
CA THR A 95 16.51 15.74 -6.42
C THR A 95 15.73 15.70 -5.11
N GLU A 96 16.36 16.12 -4.00
CA GLU A 96 15.66 16.26 -2.72
C GLU A 96 14.49 17.26 -2.82
N ALA A 97 14.64 18.32 -3.59
CA ALA A 97 13.58 19.31 -3.82
C ALA A 97 12.39 18.70 -4.58
N ASP A 98 12.65 17.83 -5.56
CA ASP A 98 11.60 17.13 -6.31
C ASP A 98 10.82 16.17 -5.41
N PHE A 99 11.49 15.45 -4.52
CA PHE A 99 10.83 14.60 -3.52
C PHE A 99 9.96 15.42 -2.57
N ARG A 100 10.42 16.57 -2.12
CA ARG A 100 9.63 17.47 -1.25
C ARG A 100 8.42 18.02 -2.00
N PHE A 101 8.61 18.47 -3.23
CA PHE A 101 7.50 18.92 -4.06
C PHE A 101 6.46 17.81 -4.28
N ALA A 102 6.92 16.60 -4.61
CA ALA A 102 6.04 15.46 -4.75
C ALA A 102 5.29 15.16 -3.43
N GLN A 103 5.95 15.21 -2.29
CA GLN A 103 5.36 14.99 -0.97
C GLN A 103 4.17 15.93 -0.69
N ASP A 104 4.26 17.16 -1.16
CA ASP A 104 3.20 18.16 -0.96
C ASP A 104 2.05 18.03 -1.96
N HIS A 105 2.34 17.61 -3.18
CA HIS A 105 1.40 17.68 -4.29
C HIS A 105 0.87 16.32 -4.79
N LEU A 106 1.57 15.22 -4.52
CA LEU A 106 1.20 13.90 -5.00
C LEU A 106 0.55 13.07 -3.90
N ARG A 107 -0.48 12.32 -4.26
CA ARG A 107 -1.14 11.34 -3.39
C ARG A 107 -1.25 10.01 -4.11
N LEU A 108 -0.97 8.93 -3.40
CA LEU A 108 -1.02 7.57 -3.90
C LEU A 108 -2.15 6.83 -3.20
N ILE A 109 -3.09 6.30 -3.98
CA ILE A 109 -4.15 5.49 -3.39
C ILE A 109 -3.56 4.11 -3.05
N SER A 110 -3.93 3.59 -1.90
CA SER A 110 -3.49 2.28 -1.41
C SER A 110 -4.68 1.53 -0.80
N ILE A 111 -4.80 0.24 -1.09
CA ILE A 111 -5.88 -0.58 -0.55
C ILE A 111 -5.69 -0.80 0.95
N CYS A 112 -4.46 -1.06 1.40
CA CYS A 112 -4.16 -1.23 2.82
C CYS A 112 -4.01 0.10 3.56
N TYR A 113 -3.27 1.04 2.99
CA TYR A 113 -2.88 2.27 3.67
C TYR A 113 -3.79 3.48 3.38
N GLY A 114 -4.85 3.31 2.57
CA GLY A 114 -5.74 4.42 2.20
C GLY A 114 -5.05 5.45 1.30
N LEU A 115 -4.83 6.64 1.79
CA LEU A 115 -4.20 7.73 1.05
C LEU A 115 -2.78 7.97 1.56
N LEU A 116 -1.80 7.74 0.69
CA LEU A 116 -0.38 7.87 0.97
C LEU A 116 0.23 9.13 0.35
N ARG A 117 1.27 9.60 0.98
CA ARG A 117 2.20 10.57 0.40
C ARG A 117 3.45 9.84 -0.13
N PRO A 118 4.20 10.41 -1.07
CA PRO A 118 5.38 9.79 -1.68
C PRO A 118 6.41 9.21 -0.73
N LEU A 119 6.68 9.88 0.38
CA LEU A 119 7.68 9.48 1.36
C LEU A 119 7.11 8.64 2.52
N ASP A 120 5.82 8.31 2.52
CA ASP A 120 5.25 7.45 3.54
C ASP A 120 5.86 6.04 3.46
N LEU A 121 6.33 5.55 4.59
CA LEU A 121 7.00 4.25 4.72
C LEU A 121 5.97 3.13 4.73
N ILE A 122 6.00 2.28 3.73
CA ILE A 122 5.07 1.18 3.56
C ILE A 122 5.80 -0.15 3.34
N LYS A 123 5.15 -1.23 3.71
CA LYS A 123 5.59 -2.59 3.39
C LYS A 123 4.88 -3.11 2.15
N PRO A 124 5.54 -3.95 1.35
CA PRO A 124 4.92 -4.52 0.17
C PRO A 124 3.79 -5.48 0.54
N TYR A 125 2.70 -5.39 -0.18
CA TYR A 125 1.55 -6.28 -0.10
C TYR A 125 1.01 -6.52 -1.51
N ARG A 126 0.06 -7.45 -1.66
CA ARG A 126 -0.69 -7.64 -2.88
C ARG A 126 -2.15 -7.83 -2.56
N MET A 127 -2.97 -6.88 -2.99
CA MET A 127 -4.43 -6.91 -2.85
C MET A 127 -5.05 -6.03 -3.92
N GLU A 128 -6.23 -6.40 -4.39
CA GLU A 128 -7.03 -5.63 -5.34
C GLU A 128 -8.35 -5.21 -4.69
N TYR A 129 -8.98 -4.16 -5.20
CA TYR A 129 -10.22 -3.63 -4.62
C TYR A 129 -11.42 -4.58 -4.75
N ASP A 130 -11.41 -5.46 -5.75
CA ASP A 130 -12.47 -6.44 -5.99
C ASP A 130 -12.37 -7.68 -5.08
N VAL A 131 -11.38 -7.72 -4.20
CA VAL A 131 -11.23 -8.79 -3.22
C VAL A 131 -12.43 -8.81 -2.28
N LYS A 132 -13.07 -9.98 -2.22
CA LYS A 132 -14.18 -10.26 -1.30
C LYS A 132 -13.66 -11.10 -0.15
N LEU A 133 -13.82 -10.60 1.05
CA LEU A 133 -13.51 -11.36 2.26
C LEU A 133 -14.79 -12.02 2.76
N PRO A 134 -14.74 -13.31 3.17
CA PRO A 134 -15.92 -14.05 3.65
C PRO A 134 -16.69 -13.32 4.75
N GLU A 135 -16.00 -12.63 5.64
CA GLU A 135 -16.56 -11.94 6.79
C GLU A 135 -17.28 -10.63 6.42
N LEU A 136 -17.00 -10.07 5.24
CA LEU A 136 -17.63 -8.84 4.77
C LEU A 136 -18.94 -9.11 3.99
N GLY A 137 -19.36 -10.37 3.89
CA GLY A 137 -20.55 -10.75 3.13
C GLY A 137 -20.43 -10.35 1.65
N GLU A 138 -21.37 -9.55 1.15
CA GLU A 138 -21.30 -9.03 -0.23
C GLU A 138 -20.31 -7.85 -0.41
N GLY A 139 -19.74 -7.35 0.69
CA GLY A 139 -18.75 -6.27 0.67
C GLY A 139 -17.41 -6.71 0.08
N ASN A 140 -16.69 -5.76 -0.46
CA ASN A 140 -15.31 -5.94 -0.93
C ASN A 140 -14.38 -4.91 -0.29
N MET A 141 -13.08 -5.03 -0.57
CA MET A 141 -12.07 -4.11 0.01
C MET A 141 -12.27 -2.64 -0.40
N TYR A 142 -12.99 -2.38 -1.49
CA TYR A 142 -13.38 -1.02 -1.86
C TYR A 142 -14.32 -0.41 -0.81
N ALA A 143 -15.31 -1.15 -0.34
CA ALA A 143 -16.23 -0.70 0.71
C ALA A 143 -15.51 -0.43 2.04
N VAL A 144 -14.57 -1.30 2.43
CA VAL A 144 -13.75 -1.13 3.64
C VAL A 144 -12.88 0.12 3.54
N SER A 145 -12.15 0.28 2.43
CA SER A 145 -11.31 1.45 2.20
C SER A 145 -12.12 2.75 2.16
N TYR A 146 -13.30 2.73 1.52
CA TYR A 146 -14.18 3.87 1.44
C TYR A 146 -14.75 4.29 2.80
N THR A 147 -15.17 3.34 3.63
CA THR A 147 -15.70 3.64 4.97
C THR A 147 -14.60 4.19 5.88
N HIS A 148 -13.39 3.65 5.82
CA HIS A 148 -12.25 4.17 6.58
C HIS A 148 -11.88 5.59 6.14
N LEU A 149 -11.74 5.85 4.86
CA LEU A 149 -11.44 7.19 4.34
C LEU A 149 -12.52 8.20 4.76
N ARG A 150 -13.80 7.83 4.62
CA ARG A 150 -14.91 8.71 4.96
C ARG A 150 -15.06 8.99 6.45
N ALA A 151 -14.81 8.01 7.32
CA ALA A 151 -14.81 8.21 8.76
C ALA A 151 -13.77 9.23 9.21
N HIS A 152 -12.65 9.33 8.47
CA HIS A 152 -11.59 10.28 8.76
C HIS A 152 -11.73 11.63 8.03
N GLU A 153 -12.47 11.69 6.92
CA GLU A 153 -12.79 12.97 6.26
C GLU A 153 -13.63 13.91 7.16
N THR A 154 -14.51 13.34 7.96
CA THR A 154 -15.32 14.10 8.91
C THR A 154 -14.53 14.63 10.13
N ALA A 155 -13.38 14.06 10.41
CA ALA A 155 -12.53 14.44 11.55
C ALA A 155 -11.31 15.32 11.18
N ALA A 156 -11.03 15.44 9.89
CA ALA A 156 -9.80 16.10 9.38
C ALA A 156 -10.08 17.24 8.43
N ASN A 157 -11.20 17.67 8.49
CA ASN A 157 -11.55 18.77 7.74
C ASN A 157 -10.81 19.93 8.05
N LEU A 158 -9.83 20.02 7.62
CA LEU A 158 -10.09 21.23 7.89
C LEU A 158 -8.89 21.73 8.33
#